data_60c288df49d1dd8e9dbd8d9b814f03c4
#
_entry.id   60c288df49d1dd8e9dbd8d9b814f03c4
#
_cell.length_a   1.000
_cell.length_b   1.000
_cell.length_c   1.000
_cell.angle_alpha   90.00
_cell.angle_beta   90.00
_cell.angle_gamma   90.00
#
_symmetry.space_group_name_H-M   'P 1'
#
loop_
_entity.id
_entity.type
_entity.pdbx_description
1 polymer ?
#
loop_
_entity_poly.entity_id
_entity_poly.type
_entity_poly.pdbx_seq_one_letter_code
_entity_poly.pdbx_strand_id
1 'polypeptide(L)'
;MGCYWTVKRSEPLKKGQSYVFVANHTSMTDIMLMLVAFKNHPFVFIGKKELVKIPIFGFFYKRTCILVDRSSPESRKAVFIRAQNRIKEGSSICIFPEGGVPEESVILDRFKAGAFRLAINHKVPLVPMTFFDNKKRLSYTFFSGSPGKMRVQVHPTISTEQLSIEDTTEFSKEVFTLISNSLEADLKA
;
A
#
# COMPACT_ATOMS: atom_id res chain seq x y z
N MET A 1 -3.98 -18.47 -13.76
CA MET A 1 -5.11 -17.53 -13.64
C MET A 1 -5.07 -16.59 -14.83
N GLY A 2 -6.12 -16.46 -15.64
CA GLY A 2 -6.17 -15.60 -16.83
C GLY A 2 -6.36 -14.12 -16.47
N CYS A 3 -5.52 -13.57 -15.59
CA CYS A 3 -5.58 -12.17 -15.22
C CYS A 3 -4.52 -11.37 -15.99
N TYR A 4 -4.90 -10.18 -16.45
CA TYR A 4 -4.02 -9.20 -17.07
C TYR A 4 -4.20 -7.85 -16.38
N TRP A 5 -3.25 -6.94 -16.55
CA TRP A 5 -3.25 -5.69 -15.79
C TRP A 5 -3.01 -4.47 -16.66
N THR A 6 -3.48 -3.33 -16.16
CA THR A 6 -3.14 -2.01 -16.71
C THR A 6 -2.77 -1.08 -15.57
N VAL A 7 -1.70 -0.32 -15.79
CA VAL A 7 -1.20 0.68 -14.85
C VAL A 7 -1.34 2.05 -15.51
N LYS A 8 -2.23 2.88 -14.99
CA LYS A 8 -2.36 4.28 -15.39
C LYS A 8 -1.58 5.13 -14.38
N ARG A 9 -0.64 5.94 -14.85
CA ARG A 9 0.15 6.84 -14.00
C ARG A 9 -0.17 8.27 -14.35
N SER A 10 -0.31 9.11 -13.34
CA SER A 10 -0.45 10.55 -13.52
C SER A 10 0.89 11.21 -13.89
N GLU A 11 2.00 10.66 -13.36
CA GLU A 11 3.36 11.14 -13.62
C GLU A 11 4.40 10.01 -13.46
N PRO A 12 5.60 10.14 -14.06
CA PRO A 12 6.68 9.20 -13.83
C PRO A 12 7.33 9.41 -12.46
N LEU A 13 7.72 8.32 -11.80
CA LEU A 13 8.53 8.38 -10.58
C LEU A 13 9.99 8.71 -10.91
N LYS A 14 10.62 9.53 -10.07
CA LYS A 14 12.04 9.88 -10.21
C LYS A 14 12.91 8.68 -9.85
N LYS A 15 13.86 8.36 -10.71
CA LYS A 15 14.83 7.27 -10.47
C LYS A 15 15.70 7.60 -9.25
N GLY A 16 15.90 6.63 -8.37
CA GLY A 16 16.74 6.80 -7.17
C GLY A 16 16.07 7.55 -6.00
N GLN A 17 14.84 8.02 -6.17
CA GLN A 17 14.06 8.62 -5.08
C GLN A 17 13.23 7.56 -4.38
N SER A 18 13.26 7.55 -3.04
CA SER A 18 12.37 6.72 -2.22
C SER A 18 11.00 7.37 -2.04
N TYR A 19 9.96 6.55 -1.94
CA TYR A 19 8.57 6.97 -1.75
C TYR A 19 7.88 6.15 -0.66
N VAL A 20 6.80 6.68 -0.11
CA VAL A 20 5.82 5.90 0.62
C VAL A 20 4.63 5.64 -0.31
N PHE A 21 4.46 4.40 -0.72
CA PHE A 21 3.32 3.95 -1.52
C PHE A 21 2.15 3.61 -0.60
N VAL A 22 0.97 4.15 -0.91
CA VAL A 22 -0.26 3.93 -0.15
C VAL A 22 -1.38 3.52 -1.10
N ALA A 23 -2.05 2.41 -0.81
CA ALA A 23 -3.17 1.91 -1.63
C ALA A 23 -4.27 1.30 -0.76
N ASN A 24 -5.48 1.18 -1.30
CA ASN A 24 -6.53 0.35 -0.74
C ASN A 24 -6.14 -1.14 -0.80
N HIS A 25 -6.62 -1.94 0.16
CA HIS A 25 -6.25 -3.35 0.31
C HIS A 25 -7.49 -4.24 0.27
N THR A 26 -7.69 -4.92 -0.83
CA THR A 26 -8.90 -5.71 -1.09
C THR A 26 -8.63 -7.18 -1.40
N SER A 27 -7.38 -7.55 -1.69
CA SER A 27 -7.04 -8.88 -2.17
C SER A 27 -5.55 -9.21 -1.97
N MET A 28 -5.21 -10.50 -1.96
CA MET A 28 -3.80 -10.94 -2.07
C MET A 28 -3.17 -10.55 -3.42
N THR A 29 -3.98 -10.35 -4.44
CA THR A 29 -3.49 -9.87 -5.74
C THR A 29 -2.99 -8.44 -5.73
N ASP A 30 -3.30 -7.65 -4.68
CA ASP A 30 -2.76 -6.29 -4.49
C ASP A 30 -1.23 -6.32 -4.40
N ILE A 31 -0.69 -7.32 -3.69
CA ILE A 31 0.76 -7.54 -3.57
C ILE A 31 1.38 -7.83 -4.94
N MET A 32 0.74 -8.71 -5.72
CA MET A 32 1.21 -9.06 -7.06
C MET A 32 1.15 -7.89 -8.02
N LEU A 33 0.07 -7.11 -7.95
CA LEU A 33 -0.11 -5.93 -8.79
C LEU A 33 0.91 -4.83 -8.46
N MET A 34 1.27 -4.66 -7.18
CA MET A 34 2.36 -3.77 -6.75
C MET A 34 3.70 -4.18 -7.37
N LEU A 35 4.06 -5.46 -7.31
CA LEU A 35 5.32 -5.95 -7.87
C LEU A 35 5.42 -5.69 -9.37
N VAL A 36 4.31 -5.83 -10.09
CA VAL A 36 4.27 -5.55 -11.54
C VAL A 36 4.24 -4.06 -11.82
N ALA A 37 3.44 -3.29 -11.07
CA ALA A 37 3.34 -1.85 -11.26
C ALA A 37 4.68 -1.14 -11.05
N PHE A 38 5.52 -1.62 -10.12
CA PHE A 38 6.79 -0.97 -9.77
C PHE A 38 8.01 -1.88 -9.96
N LYS A 39 8.01 -2.74 -10.97
CA LYS A 39 9.10 -3.71 -11.26
C LYS A 39 10.51 -3.08 -11.35
N ASN A 40 10.60 -1.80 -11.70
CA ASN A 40 11.86 -1.07 -11.83
C ASN A 40 12.14 -0.11 -10.65
N HIS A 41 11.37 -0.22 -9.57
CA HIS A 41 11.48 0.67 -8.41
C HIS A 41 11.54 -0.17 -7.14
N PRO A 42 12.68 -0.20 -6.42
CA PRO A 42 12.82 -1.07 -5.24
C PRO A 42 11.90 -0.61 -4.12
N PHE A 43 11.16 -1.54 -3.54
CA PHE A 43 10.31 -1.28 -2.38
C PHE A 43 10.14 -2.51 -1.50
N VAL A 44 9.77 -2.28 -0.24
CA VAL A 44 9.42 -3.31 0.73
C VAL A 44 8.03 -3.05 1.30
N PHE A 45 7.30 -4.11 1.65
CA PHE A 45 6.02 -3.99 2.35
C PHE A 45 6.21 -3.88 3.87
N ILE A 46 5.23 -3.27 4.56
CA ILE A 46 5.04 -3.47 5.99
C ILE A 46 3.92 -4.48 6.19
N GLY A 47 4.27 -5.61 6.79
CA GLY A 47 3.37 -6.75 6.87
C GLY A 47 3.28 -7.39 8.26
N LYS A 48 2.19 -8.13 8.50
CA LYS A 48 1.92 -8.81 9.78
C LYS A 48 2.95 -9.89 10.07
N LYS A 49 3.53 -9.91 11.28
CA LYS A 49 4.49 -10.91 11.75
C LYS A 49 3.95 -12.34 11.67
N GLU A 50 2.66 -12.53 11.93
CA GLU A 50 2.01 -13.84 11.98
C GLU A 50 2.05 -14.57 10.62
N LEU A 51 2.07 -13.84 9.51
CA LEU A 51 2.11 -14.42 8.16
C LEU A 51 3.44 -15.15 7.84
N VAL A 52 4.49 -14.91 8.62
CA VAL A 52 5.76 -15.67 8.52
C VAL A 52 5.57 -17.16 8.82
N LYS A 53 4.54 -17.52 9.59
CA LYS A 53 4.25 -18.91 9.96
C LYS A 53 3.69 -19.77 8.81
N ILE A 54 3.26 -19.13 7.72
CA ILE A 54 2.72 -19.84 6.54
C ILE A 54 3.89 -20.53 5.82
N PRO A 55 3.88 -21.88 5.64
CA PRO A 55 4.94 -22.59 4.95
C PRO A 55 5.21 -22.01 3.54
N ILE A 56 6.45 -22.03 3.11
CA ILE A 56 6.94 -21.50 1.81
C ILE A 56 6.73 -19.98 1.71
N PHE A 57 5.48 -19.49 1.84
CA PHE A 57 5.17 -18.06 1.79
C PHE A 57 5.95 -17.25 2.83
N GLY A 58 5.99 -17.72 4.08
CA GLY A 58 6.71 -17.05 5.16
C GLY A 58 8.22 -16.93 4.94
N PHE A 59 8.81 -17.86 4.19
CA PHE A 59 10.22 -17.77 3.83
C PHE A 59 10.53 -16.56 2.93
N PHE A 60 9.70 -16.30 1.91
CA PHE A 60 9.84 -15.13 1.06
C PHE A 60 9.38 -13.85 1.78
N TYR A 61 8.25 -13.94 2.48
CA TYR A 61 7.63 -12.81 3.17
C TYR A 61 8.55 -12.13 4.18
N LYS A 62 9.26 -12.89 5.02
CA LYS A 62 10.22 -12.32 5.98
C LYS A 62 11.43 -11.64 5.35
N ARG A 63 11.72 -11.90 4.06
CA ARG A 63 12.81 -11.28 3.32
C ARG A 63 12.39 -10.02 2.58
N THR A 64 11.11 -9.95 2.21
CA THR A 64 10.56 -8.86 1.39
C THR A 64 9.75 -7.86 2.19
N CYS A 65 9.45 -8.14 3.48
CA CYS A 65 8.61 -7.31 4.32
C CYS A 65 9.33 -6.86 5.59
N ILE A 66 9.02 -5.65 6.02
CA ILE A 66 9.25 -5.20 7.40
C ILE A 66 8.12 -5.75 8.26
N LEU A 67 8.46 -6.69 9.14
CA LEU A 67 7.45 -7.37 9.97
C LEU A 67 7.01 -6.50 11.14
N VAL A 68 5.72 -6.47 11.40
CA VAL A 68 5.11 -5.77 12.54
C VAL A 68 4.21 -6.69 13.34
N ASP A 69 4.43 -6.71 14.65
CA ASP A 69 3.46 -7.16 15.62
C ASP A 69 2.59 -5.95 16.00
N ARG A 70 1.34 -5.96 15.55
CA ARG A 70 0.44 -4.79 15.73
C ARG A 70 -0.08 -4.65 17.16
N SER A 71 0.00 -5.70 17.96
CA SER A 71 -0.37 -5.67 19.38
C SER A 71 0.73 -5.04 20.25
N SER A 72 2.00 -5.09 19.81
CA SER A 72 3.14 -4.53 20.55
C SER A 72 3.46 -3.08 20.16
N PRO A 73 3.39 -2.12 21.11
CA PRO A 73 3.85 -0.75 20.89
C PRO A 73 5.32 -0.67 20.48
N GLU A 74 6.19 -1.51 21.06
CA GLU A 74 7.62 -1.59 20.80
C GLU A 74 7.86 -2.04 19.36
N SER A 75 7.12 -3.06 18.90
CA SER A 75 7.21 -3.54 17.52
C SER A 75 6.78 -2.45 16.53
N ARG A 76 5.71 -1.70 16.85
CA ARG A 76 5.28 -0.56 16.03
C ARG A 76 6.35 0.52 15.93
N LYS A 77 7.03 0.88 17.05
CA LYS A 77 8.17 1.81 17.04
C LYS A 77 9.33 1.28 16.21
N ALA A 78 9.69 -0.01 16.39
CA ALA A 78 10.78 -0.64 15.65
C ALA A 78 10.55 -0.67 14.13
N VAL A 79 9.28 -0.69 13.67
CA VAL A 79 8.96 -0.57 12.24
C VAL A 79 9.45 0.75 11.65
N PHE A 80 9.28 1.88 12.36
CA PHE A 80 9.74 3.18 11.89
C PHE A 80 11.25 3.20 11.67
N ILE A 81 12.03 2.64 12.61
CA ILE A 81 13.49 2.56 12.50
C ILE A 81 13.90 1.68 11.31
N ARG A 82 13.26 0.52 11.15
CA ARG A 82 13.55 -0.39 10.03
C ARG A 82 13.15 0.22 8.69
N ALA A 83 12.02 0.92 8.62
CA ALA A 83 11.58 1.62 7.43
C ALA A 83 12.55 2.75 7.06
N GLN A 84 13.02 3.52 8.05
CA GLN A 84 14.04 4.55 7.86
C GLN A 84 15.33 3.99 7.23
N ASN A 85 15.81 2.84 7.72
CA ASN A 85 17.00 2.21 7.16
C ASN A 85 16.79 1.81 5.70
N ARG A 86 15.63 1.23 5.37
CA ARG A 86 15.28 0.90 3.98
C ARG A 86 15.19 2.12 3.07
N ILE A 87 14.63 3.23 3.57
CA ILE A 87 14.58 4.50 2.84
C ILE A 87 15.99 5.03 2.58
N LYS A 88 16.90 4.98 3.58
CA LYS A 88 18.28 5.38 3.41
C LYS A 88 19.06 4.51 2.42
N GLU A 89 18.70 3.23 2.31
CA GLU A 89 19.20 2.28 1.32
C GLU A 89 18.61 2.47 -0.08
N GLY A 90 17.77 3.51 -0.30
CA GLY A 90 17.13 3.80 -1.58
C GLY A 90 15.87 2.99 -1.88
N SER A 91 15.33 2.24 -0.90
CA SER A 91 14.09 1.49 -1.07
C SER A 91 12.88 2.34 -0.69
N SER A 92 11.79 2.19 -1.42
CA SER A 92 10.48 2.73 -1.04
C SER A 92 9.76 1.82 -0.06
N ILE A 93 8.75 2.35 0.62
CA ILE A 93 7.93 1.60 1.58
C ILE A 93 6.50 1.52 1.07
N CYS A 94 5.94 0.32 0.95
CA CYS A 94 4.55 0.11 0.59
C CYS A 94 3.72 -0.24 1.83
N ILE A 95 2.66 0.52 2.05
CA ILE A 95 1.77 0.37 3.20
C ILE A 95 0.32 0.41 2.74
N PHE A 96 -0.46 -0.58 3.16
CA PHE A 96 -1.90 -0.54 3.07
C PHE A 96 -2.44 0.09 4.37
N PRO A 97 -2.91 1.35 4.35
CA PRO A 97 -3.20 2.10 5.56
C PRO A 97 -4.43 1.60 6.31
N GLU A 98 -5.31 0.85 5.66
CA GLU A 98 -6.43 0.14 6.29
C GLU A 98 -5.93 -0.85 7.35
N GLY A 99 -4.73 -1.37 7.15
CA GLY A 99 -4.07 -2.26 8.11
C GLY A 99 -4.55 -3.71 8.03
N GLY A 100 -5.31 -4.07 7.04
CA GLY A 100 -5.81 -5.40 6.72
C GLY A 100 -6.76 -5.30 5.56
N VAL A 101 -7.25 -6.43 5.08
CA VAL A 101 -8.35 -6.45 4.11
C VAL A 101 -9.65 -6.25 4.88
N PRO A 102 -10.48 -5.26 4.51
CA PRO A 102 -11.76 -5.02 5.15
C PRO A 102 -12.78 -6.12 4.84
N GLU A 103 -13.92 -6.09 5.52
CA GLU A 103 -15.05 -6.97 5.22
C GLU A 103 -15.56 -6.78 3.78
N GLU A 104 -16.21 -7.81 3.26
CA GLU A 104 -16.64 -7.88 1.85
C GLU A 104 -17.54 -6.70 1.43
N SER A 105 -18.40 -6.22 2.33
CA SER A 105 -19.31 -5.08 2.10
C SER A 105 -18.62 -3.72 2.08
N VAL A 106 -17.41 -3.63 2.63
CA VAL A 106 -16.67 -2.36 2.76
C VAL A 106 -15.85 -2.10 1.51
N ILE A 107 -16.03 -0.93 0.90
CA ILE A 107 -15.31 -0.50 -0.30
C ILE A 107 -13.92 0.00 0.07
N LEU A 108 -13.84 0.82 1.12
CA LEU A 108 -12.60 1.40 1.65
C LEU A 108 -12.75 1.59 3.15
N ASP A 109 -11.85 0.99 3.93
CA ASP A 109 -11.86 1.13 5.39
C ASP A 109 -11.00 2.33 5.82
N ARG A 110 -11.20 2.72 7.09
CA ARG A 110 -10.53 3.86 7.70
C ARG A 110 -9.00 3.73 7.65
N PHE A 111 -8.32 4.80 7.24
CA PHE A 111 -6.87 4.84 7.20
C PHE A 111 -6.25 5.06 8.59
N LYS A 112 -5.21 4.28 8.89
CA LYS A 112 -4.38 4.41 10.09
C LYS A 112 -3.24 5.39 9.82
N ALA A 113 -2.88 6.17 10.81
CA ALA A 113 -1.90 7.25 10.70
C ALA A 113 -0.46 6.81 10.37
N GLY A 114 -0.14 5.50 10.47
CA GLY A 114 1.24 5.00 10.40
C GLY A 114 1.99 5.34 9.10
N ALA A 115 1.35 5.19 7.94
CA ALA A 115 1.95 5.50 6.64
C ALA A 115 2.26 6.99 6.49
N PHE A 116 1.34 7.84 6.92
CA PHE A 116 1.42 9.29 6.82
C PHE A 116 2.50 9.85 7.75
N ARG A 117 2.54 9.38 9.00
CA ARG A 117 3.62 9.71 9.95
C ARG A 117 4.99 9.28 9.44
N LEU A 118 5.09 8.12 8.80
CA LEU A 118 6.34 7.66 8.21
C LEU A 118 6.80 8.62 7.11
N ALA A 119 5.90 8.98 6.18
CA ALA A 119 6.20 9.89 5.09
C ALA A 119 6.63 11.27 5.60
N ILE A 120 5.89 11.86 6.55
CA ILE A 120 6.17 13.17 7.13
C ILE A 120 7.49 13.17 7.92
N ASN A 121 7.72 12.19 8.81
CA ASN A 121 8.91 12.12 9.65
C ASN A 121 10.21 12.01 8.84
N HIS A 122 10.15 11.34 7.71
CA HIS A 122 11.33 11.13 6.87
C HIS A 122 11.38 12.08 5.66
N LYS A 123 10.40 13.00 5.55
CA LYS A 123 10.30 13.93 4.40
C LYS A 123 10.33 13.20 3.06
N VAL A 124 9.70 12.02 3.01
CA VAL A 124 9.62 11.18 1.82
C VAL A 124 8.27 11.39 1.15
N PRO A 125 8.22 11.71 -0.15
CA PRO A 125 6.96 11.95 -0.84
C PRO A 125 6.07 10.69 -0.83
N LEU A 126 4.77 10.91 -0.76
CA LEU A 126 3.75 9.86 -0.74
C LEU A 126 3.12 9.72 -2.12
N VAL A 127 2.94 8.49 -2.57
CA VAL A 127 2.27 8.16 -3.84
C VAL A 127 1.00 7.38 -3.54
N PRO A 128 -0.17 8.02 -3.65
CA PRO A 128 -1.45 7.34 -3.51
C PRO A 128 -1.75 6.46 -4.72
N MET A 129 -2.42 5.33 -4.51
CA MET A 129 -2.85 4.43 -5.58
C MET A 129 -4.24 3.87 -5.31
N THR A 130 -4.98 3.60 -6.37
CA THR A 130 -6.29 2.96 -6.31
C THR A 130 -6.27 1.66 -7.10
N PHE A 131 -6.61 0.56 -6.46
CA PHE A 131 -6.85 -0.76 -7.07
C PHE A 131 -8.36 -0.95 -7.27
N PHE A 132 -8.82 -1.17 -8.51
CA PHE A 132 -10.25 -1.20 -8.83
C PHE A 132 -10.83 -2.61 -8.86
N ASP A 133 -10.10 -3.59 -9.38
CA ASP A 133 -10.68 -4.87 -9.77
C ASP A 133 -10.22 -6.05 -8.93
N ASN A 134 -9.21 -5.87 -8.08
CA ASN A 134 -8.50 -6.96 -7.42
C ASN A 134 -9.44 -7.86 -6.59
N LYS A 135 -10.40 -7.26 -5.89
CA LYS A 135 -11.44 -7.96 -5.15
C LYS A 135 -12.28 -8.89 -6.05
N LYS A 136 -12.64 -8.42 -7.26
CA LYS A 136 -13.39 -9.21 -8.25
C LYS A 136 -12.55 -10.36 -8.84
N ARG A 137 -11.22 -10.28 -8.81
CA ARG A 137 -10.30 -11.29 -9.38
C ARG A 137 -9.95 -12.37 -8.38
N LEU A 138 -9.71 -12.00 -7.12
CA LEU A 138 -9.43 -12.93 -6.03
C LEU A 138 -9.90 -12.31 -4.70
N SER A 139 -11.12 -12.59 -4.31
CA SER A 139 -11.64 -12.24 -3.00
C SER A 139 -11.11 -13.21 -1.93
N TYR A 140 -11.26 -12.85 -0.67
CA TYR A 140 -11.03 -13.77 0.46
C TYR A 140 -12.20 -14.74 0.68
N THR A 141 -13.33 -14.56 -0.03
CA THR A 141 -14.44 -15.49 -0.02
C THR A 141 -14.10 -16.72 -0.87
N PHE A 142 -14.25 -17.91 -0.30
CA PHE A 142 -13.91 -19.17 -0.97
C PHE A 142 -14.72 -19.32 -2.26
N PHE A 143 -14.07 -19.77 -3.33
CA PHE A 143 -14.65 -19.93 -4.69
C PHE A 143 -15.20 -18.65 -5.33
N SER A 144 -14.95 -17.46 -4.75
CA SER A 144 -15.25 -16.21 -5.43
C SER A 144 -14.01 -15.71 -6.17
N GLY A 145 -14.26 -15.14 -7.32
CA GLY A 145 -13.20 -14.59 -8.16
C GLY A 145 -13.33 -15.07 -9.60
N SER A 146 -12.78 -14.29 -10.50
CA SER A 146 -12.85 -14.54 -11.93
C SER A 146 -11.59 -14.06 -12.65
N PRO A 147 -11.18 -14.70 -13.74
CA PRO A 147 -10.13 -14.15 -14.59
C PRO A 147 -10.56 -12.79 -15.17
N GLY A 148 -9.59 -11.97 -15.54
CA GLY A 148 -9.89 -10.71 -16.18
C GLY A 148 -8.90 -9.60 -15.87
N LYS A 149 -9.29 -8.37 -16.18
CA LYS A 149 -8.46 -7.16 -16.06
C LYS A 149 -8.33 -6.72 -14.60
N MET A 150 -7.13 -6.34 -14.22
CA MET A 150 -6.82 -5.64 -12.97
C MET A 150 -6.28 -4.25 -13.31
N ARG A 151 -6.94 -3.21 -12.82
CA ARG A 151 -6.59 -1.82 -13.08
C ARG A 151 -6.00 -1.18 -11.83
N VAL A 152 -4.93 -0.43 -12.01
CA VAL A 152 -4.38 0.45 -10.98
C VAL A 152 -4.21 1.86 -11.51
N GLN A 153 -4.70 2.83 -10.75
CA GLN A 153 -4.40 4.24 -10.91
C GLN A 153 -3.31 4.62 -9.92
N VAL A 154 -2.19 5.12 -10.43
CA VAL A 154 -1.15 5.79 -9.63
C VAL A 154 -1.43 7.28 -9.72
N HIS A 155 -1.77 7.90 -8.59
CA HIS A 155 -2.10 9.32 -8.51
C HIS A 155 -0.83 10.18 -8.49
N PRO A 156 -0.95 11.52 -8.61
CA PRO A 156 0.17 12.44 -8.46
C PRO A 156 0.87 12.24 -7.11
N THR A 157 2.17 12.43 -7.11
CA THR A 157 3.00 12.39 -5.90
C THR A 157 2.71 13.59 -5.01
N ILE A 158 2.52 13.35 -3.73
CA ILE A 158 2.29 14.41 -2.74
C ILE A 158 3.58 14.62 -1.96
N SER A 159 4.11 15.85 -2.00
CA SER A 159 5.28 16.24 -1.20
C SER A 159 4.93 16.31 0.28
N THR A 160 5.86 15.85 1.13
CA THR A 160 5.72 15.95 2.59
C THR A 160 6.71 16.93 3.21
N GLU A 161 7.46 17.67 2.39
CA GLU A 161 8.53 18.58 2.88
C GLU A 161 8.02 19.65 3.84
N GLN A 162 6.86 20.23 3.52
CA GLN A 162 6.23 21.29 4.31
C GLN A 162 5.31 20.78 5.43
N LEU A 163 5.01 19.46 5.45
CA LEU A 163 4.10 18.88 6.43
C LEU A 163 4.80 18.62 7.76
N SER A 164 4.09 18.88 8.85
CA SER A 164 4.47 18.56 10.24
C SER A 164 3.69 17.35 10.76
N ILE A 165 4.02 16.83 11.93
CA ILE A 165 3.31 15.69 12.53
C ILE A 165 1.85 16.03 12.87
N GLU A 166 1.57 17.27 13.16
CA GLU A 166 0.21 17.79 13.42
C GLU A 166 -0.69 17.62 12.20
N ASP A 167 -0.13 17.72 10.99
CA ASP A 167 -0.86 17.62 9.72
C ASP A 167 -1.25 16.17 9.37
N THR A 168 -0.77 15.20 10.15
CA THR A 168 -0.96 13.75 9.84
C THR A 168 -2.42 13.39 9.60
N THR A 169 -3.34 13.92 10.39
CA THR A 169 -4.78 13.57 10.33
C THR A 169 -5.40 14.13 9.06
N GLU A 170 -5.12 15.39 8.74
CA GLU A 170 -5.66 16.05 7.54
C GLU A 170 -5.06 15.43 6.27
N PHE A 171 -3.75 15.18 6.26
CA PHE A 171 -3.07 14.50 5.16
C PHE A 171 -3.64 13.09 4.91
N SER A 172 -3.90 12.34 5.99
CA SER A 172 -4.54 11.02 5.88
C SER A 172 -5.93 11.09 5.27
N LYS A 173 -6.72 12.11 5.64
CA LYS A 173 -8.06 12.35 5.15
C LYS A 173 -8.07 12.79 3.68
N GLU A 174 -7.14 13.64 3.28
CA GLU A 174 -6.95 14.05 1.89
C GLU A 174 -6.71 12.84 0.98
N VAL A 175 -5.75 11.97 1.36
CA VAL A 175 -5.42 10.76 0.60
C VAL A 175 -6.57 9.77 0.60
N PHE A 176 -7.28 9.62 1.72
CA PHE A 176 -8.48 8.79 1.80
C PHE A 176 -9.54 9.27 0.81
N THR A 177 -9.84 10.57 0.80
CA THR A 177 -10.82 11.18 -0.09
C THR A 177 -10.45 11.00 -1.55
N LEU A 178 -9.17 11.16 -1.90
CA LEU A 178 -8.66 10.94 -3.26
C LEU A 178 -8.91 9.50 -3.74
N ILE A 179 -8.61 8.51 -2.90
CA ILE A 179 -8.81 7.09 -3.24
C ILE A 179 -10.31 6.75 -3.27
N SER A 180 -11.09 7.22 -2.29
CA SER A 180 -12.55 7.01 -2.22
C SER A 180 -13.25 7.56 -3.47
N ASN A 181 -12.97 8.81 -3.83
CA ASN A 181 -13.55 9.43 -5.02
C ASN A 181 -13.22 8.66 -6.30
N SER A 182 -11.98 8.12 -6.40
CA SER A 182 -11.60 7.30 -7.54
C SER A 182 -12.37 5.99 -7.62
N LEU A 183 -12.59 5.33 -6.48
CA LEU A 183 -13.39 4.10 -6.39
C LEU A 183 -14.86 4.37 -6.70
N GLU A 184 -15.43 5.44 -6.15
CA GLU A 184 -16.84 5.84 -6.41
C GLU A 184 -17.07 6.21 -7.87
N ALA A 185 -16.14 6.92 -8.50
CA ALA A 185 -16.23 7.27 -9.91
C ALA A 185 -16.22 6.02 -10.80
N ASP A 186 -15.41 5.02 -10.47
CA ASP A 186 -15.35 3.74 -11.20
C ASP A 186 -16.62 2.89 -11.04
N LEU A 187 -17.28 2.97 -9.89
CA LEU A 187 -18.54 2.25 -9.66
C LEU A 187 -19.72 2.84 -10.42
N LYS A 188 -19.63 4.11 -10.82
CA LYS A 188 -20.68 4.83 -11.58
C LYS A 188 -20.47 4.75 -13.10
N ALA A 189 -19.30 4.26 -13.54
CA ALA A 189 -18.92 4.16 -14.97
C ALA A 189 -19.27 2.79 -15.56
#